data_e54a57db36444dac7857901b19bfec60
#
_entry.id   e54a57db36444dac7857901b19bfec60
#
_cell.length_a   1.000
_cell.length_b   1.000
_cell.length_c   1.000
_cell.angle_alpha   90.00
_cell.angle_beta   90.00
_cell.angle_gamma   90.00
#
_symmetry.space_group_name_H-M   'P 1'
#
loop_
_entity.id
_entity.type
_entity.pdbx_description
1 polymer ?
#
loop_
_entity_poly.entity_id
_entity_poly.type
_entity_poly.pdbx_seq_one_letter_code
_entity_poly.pdbx_strand_id
1 'polypeptide(L)'
;AKFHSYINYNRKSEYIFNSDTINSKINKFLGHFLHGLKLKSYEFNIYKSKKKKNLISLNIIGNKNKIALKDQIRFKALEQGAFYTRDLVSEPGNVLHPDEYAKRLIPLKKIGLKIEIYDEKKLYKLGMHTLLGVGQGSIRGSYLVTMEWKGLKDNSKPLAFVGKGVCFDTGGISLKPAKFMEDMTYDMAGSATVVGLMKSLALRKAKVNAVGVVGLVENMPGGNAQRPGDIVKSYSGKTVEILNTDAEGRLVLADALTYTEEKYKPKFIVDLATLTGAIIVSLGSEYAGLFSNDNKLSNQLTDAGEKTGEKVWRMPLNKNYDKLIDSKNADMQNINYVGGAGSTTAAQFLQRFILNNTPWAHLDIAGMAFSKY
;
A
#
# COMPACT_ATOMS: atom_id res chain seq x y z
N ALA A 1 -3.01 22.27 7.96
CA ALA A 1 -1.58 22.50 7.79
C ALA A 1 -1.15 23.86 8.37
N LYS A 2 -1.61 25.01 7.83
CA LYS A 2 -1.20 26.36 8.31
C LYS A 2 -1.39 26.57 9.80
N PHE A 3 -2.54 26.17 10.38
CA PHE A 3 -2.82 26.32 11.80
C PHE A 3 -1.87 25.47 12.65
N HIS A 4 -1.54 24.25 12.24
CA HIS A 4 -0.56 23.40 12.93
C HIS A 4 0.84 24.04 12.93
N SER A 5 1.27 24.59 11.82
CA SER A 5 2.55 25.33 11.73
C SER A 5 2.56 26.57 12.62
N TYR A 6 1.45 27.31 12.68
CA TYR A 6 1.28 28.44 13.59
C TYR A 6 1.40 28.05 15.06
N ILE A 7 0.75 26.98 15.47
CA ILE A 7 0.80 26.43 16.83
C ILE A 7 2.26 26.07 17.21
N ASN A 8 2.94 25.33 16.33
CA ASN A 8 4.33 24.90 16.57
C ASN A 8 5.29 26.08 16.64
N TYR A 9 5.09 27.12 15.84
CA TYR A 9 5.90 28.33 15.85
C TYR A 9 5.75 29.10 17.16
N ASN A 10 4.52 29.29 17.64
CA ASN A 10 4.24 30.10 18.84
C ASN A 10 4.56 29.41 20.17
N ARG A 11 4.87 28.09 20.18
CA ARG A 11 5.28 27.29 21.35
C ARG A 11 4.37 27.39 22.57
N LYS A 12 3.12 27.85 22.42
CA LYS A 12 2.12 27.83 23.49
C LYS A 12 1.61 26.39 23.67
N SER A 13 1.40 25.99 24.91
CA SER A 13 0.90 24.64 25.25
C SER A 13 -0.61 24.54 25.20
N GLU A 14 -1.33 25.66 25.20
CA GLU A 14 -2.79 25.67 25.27
C GLU A 14 -3.39 26.69 24.31
N TYR A 15 -4.45 26.28 23.65
CA TYR A 15 -5.22 27.09 22.70
C TYR A 15 -6.72 26.89 22.96
N ILE A 16 -7.49 27.95 22.79
CA ILE A 16 -8.95 27.93 22.82
C ILE A 16 -9.45 28.19 21.40
N PHE A 17 -10.33 27.32 20.92
CA PHE A 17 -10.97 27.46 19.62
C PHE A 17 -12.48 27.60 19.81
N ASN A 18 -13.04 28.79 19.51
CA ASN A 18 -14.47 29.03 19.62
C ASN A 18 -15.17 28.60 18.33
N SER A 19 -15.96 27.51 18.38
CA SER A 19 -16.69 26.98 17.23
C SER A 19 -17.84 27.87 16.76
N ASP A 20 -18.32 28.78 17.61
CA ASP A 20 -19.43 29.70 17.27
C ASP A 20 -18.99 30.83 16.35
N THR A 21 -17.69 31.11 16.29
CA THR A 21 -17.11 32.11 15.39
C THR A 21 -16.88 31.59 13.96
N ILE A 22 -17.08 30.29 13.74
CA ILE A 22 -16.89 29.70 12.41
C ILE A 22 -18.04 30.09 11.49
N ASN A 23 -17.75 30.88 10.49
CA ASN A 23 -18.64 31.17 9.38
C ASN A 23 -18.17 30.44 8.11
N SER A 24 -18.33 29.13 8.08
CA SER A 24 -17.90 28.30 6.95
C SER A 24 -19.09 27.68 6.23
N LYS A 25 -19.08 27.79 4.90
CA LYS A 25 -20.04 27.07 4.02
C LYS A 25 -19.69 25.58 3.90
N ILE A 26 -18.54 25.14 4.42
CA ILE A 26 -18.08 23.74 4.35
C ILE A 26 -18.87 22.91 5.37
N ASN A 27 -19.62 21.94 4.88
CA ASN A 27 -20.36 21.02 5.74
C ASN A 27 -19.37 20.26 6.64
N LYS A 28 -19.69 20.17 7.95
CA LYS A 28 -18.87 19.48 8.96
C LYS A 28 -17.45 20.06 9.10
N PHE A 29 -17.29 21.36 8.87
CA PHE A 29 -15.99 22.04 8.89
C PHE A 29 -15.14 21.67 10.12
N LEU A 30 -15.69 21.76 11.33
CA LEU A 30 -14.95 21.50 12.57
C LEU A 30 -14.37 20.07 12.58
N GLY A 31 -15.15 19.08 12.13
CA GLY A 31 -14.69 17.69 12.04
C GLY A 31 -13.51 17.54 11.08
N HIS A 32 -13.61 18.10 9.88
CA HIS A 32 -12.52 18.08 8.90
C HIS A 32 -11.30 18.87 9.36
N PHE A 33 -11.51 20.01 10.01
CA PHE A 33 -10.42 20.82 10.57
C PHE A 33 -9.63 20.06 11.62
N LEU A 34 -10.30 19.46 12.61
CA LEU A 34 -9.65 18.68 13.67
C LEU A 34 -8.99 17.41 13.13
N HIS A 35 -9.63 16.73 12.19
CA HIS A 35 -9.06 15.58 11.50
C HIS A 35 -7.76 15.94 10.77
N GLY A 36 -7.77 17.02 10.00
CA GLY A 36 -6.56 17.50 9.29
C GLY A 36 -5.46 17.94 10.25
N LEU A 37 -5.82 18.60 11.37
CA LEU A 37 -4.88 18.95 12.43
C LEU A 37 -4.24 17.69 13.03
N LYS A 38 -5.04 16.67 13.34
CA LYS A 38 -4.56 15.40 13.88
C LYS A 38 -3.64 14.68 12.91
N LEU A 39 -4.00 14.58 11.63
CA LEU A 39 -3.14 13.96 10.62
C LEU A 39 -1.79 14.67 10.47
N LYS A 40 -1.77 16.01 10.58
CA LYS A 40 -0.53 16.80 10.50
C LYS A 40 0.31 16.73 11.78
N SER A 41 -0.27 16.37 12.92
CA SER A 41 0.44 16.22 14.19
C SER A 41 1.21 14.90 14.33
N TYR A 42 1.19 14.06 13.30
CA TYR A 42 1.93 12.80 13.30
C TYR A 42 3.44 13.04 13.34
N GLU A 43 4.11 12.34 14.24
CA GLU A 43 5.58 12.32 14.37
C GLU A 43 6.03 10.87 14.63
N PHE A 44 7.03 10.42 13.88
CA PHE A 44 7.71 9.17 14.13
C PHE A 44 9.04 9.44 14.85
N ASN A 45 9.07 9.24 16.16
CA ASN A 45 10.22 9.59 16.99
C ASN A 45 10.56 8.52 18.05
N ILE A 46 10.11 7.28 17.81
CA ILE A 46 10.22 6.19 18.80
C ILE A 46 11.66 5.81 19.11
N TYR A 47 12.58 6.01 18.18
CA TYR A 47 14.00 5.71 18.32
C TYR A 47 14.84 6.87 18.86
N LYS A 48 14.24 8.07 19.06
CA LYS A 48 14.98 9.20 19.63
C LYS A 48 15.08 9.07 21.14
N SER A 49 16.32 9.17 21.68
CA SER A 49 16.59 9.13 23.12
C SER A 49 15.94 10.33 23.86
N LYS A 50 15.93 11.50 23.24
CA LYS A 50 15.25 12.70 23.77
C LYS A 50 13.98 12.97 22.97
N LYS A 51 12.83 12.66 23.55
CA LYS A 51 11.52 12.95 22.96
C LYS A 51 11.05 14.32 23.41
N LYS A 52 10.92 15.28 22.50
CA LYS A 52 10.23 16.53 22.81
C LYS A 52 8.73 16.23 22.94
N LYS A 53 8.20 16.28 24.14
CA LYS A 53 6.74 16.24 24.36
C LYS A 53 6.21 17.68 24.26
N ASN A 54 5.94 18.14 23.05
CA ASN A 54 5.13 19.35 22.89
C ASN A 54 3.66 18.91 22.94
N LEU A 55 3.15 18.70 24.16
CA LEU A 55 1.72 18.49 24.36
C LEU A 55 1.00 19.82 24.12
N ILE A 56 0.29 19.89 23.02
CA ILE A 56 -0.55 21.04 22.69
C ILE A 56 -1.98 20.65 23.02
N SER A 57 -2.61 21.39 23.92
CA SER A 57 -4.04 21.27 24.23
C SER A 57 -4.84 22.24 23.37
N LEU A 58 -5.86 21.75 22.68
CA LEU A 58 -6.80 22.55 21.95
C LEU A 58 -8.19 22.39 22.57
N ASN A 59 -8.62 23.37 23.35
CA ASN A 59 -9.93 23.41 23.98
C ASN A 59 -10.95 24.01 23.01
N ILE A 60 -12.00 23.24 22.72
CA ILE A 60 -13.07 23.68 21.81
C ILE A 60 -14.24 24.16 22.68
N ILE A 61 -14.60 25.42 22.52
CA ILE A 61 -15.76 26.03 23.16
C ILE A 61 -16.82 26.38 22.11
N GLY A 62 -18.04 26.64 22.54
CA GLY A 62 -19.18 26.97 21.69
C GLY A 62 -20.13 25.81 21.45
N ASN A 63 -21.31 26.14 20.94
CA ASN A 63 -22.43 25.20 20.72
C ASN A 63 -22.73 24.92 19.25
N LYS A 64 -22.26 25.78 18.34
CA LYS A 64 -22.39 25.60 16.89
C LYS A 64 -21.36 24.62 16.36
N ASN A 65 -21.67 24.01 15.22
CA ASN A 65 -20.76 23.12 14.51
C ASN A 65 -20.31 21.86 15.30
N LYS A 66 -21.07 21.39 16.27
CA LYS A 66 -20.78 20.16 17.00
C LYS A 66 -20.60 18.98 16.04
N ILE A 67 -19.58 18.18 16.30
CA ILE A 67 -19.30 16.99 15.48
C ILE A 67 -20.21 15.85 15.95
N ALA A 68 -21.03 15.32 15.06
CA ALA A 68 -21.87 14.17 15.38
C ALA A 68 -21.00 12.94 15.76
N LEU A 69 -21.46 12.14 16.71
CA LEU A 69 -20.73 10.95 17.22
C LEU A 69 -20.28 10.02 16.06
N LYS A 70 -21.14 9.82 15.06
CA LYS A 70 -20.84 9.03 13.87
C LYS A 70 -19.61 9.56 13.10
N ASP A 71 -19.49 10.87 12.98
CA ASP A 71 -18.36 11.51 12.28
C ASP A 71 -17.10 11.46 13.14
N GLN A 72 -17.20 11.61 14.46
CA GLN A 72 -16.06 11.43 15.38
C GLN A 72 -15.47 10.03 15.27
N ILE A 73 -16.32 8.99 15.30
CA ILE A 73 -15.91 7.59 15.13
C ILE A 73 -15.20 7.40 13.76
N ARG A 74 -15.79 7.96 12.69
CA ARG A 74 -15.24 7.88 11.36
C ARG A 74 -13.86 8.52 11.29
N PHE A 75 -13.69 9.77 11.73
CA PHE A 75 -12.42 10.48 11.68
C PHE A 75 -11.35 9.77 12.53
N LYS A 76 -11.70 9.34 13.74
CA LYS A 76 -10.78 8.59 14.61
C LYS A 76 -10.32 7.27 13.96
N ALA A 77 -11.20 6.55 13.28
CA ALA A 77 -10.84 5.33 12.58
C ALA A 77 -9.88 5.59 11.41
N LEU A 78 -10.13 6.65 10.61
CA LEU A 78 -9.24 7.07 9.52
C LEU A 78 -7.86 7.50 10.05
N GLU A 79 -7.82 8.28 11.12
CA GLU A 79 -6.57 8.70 11.78
C GLU A 79 -5.76 7.52 12.26
N GLN A 80 -6.39 6.56 12.94
CA GLN A 80 -5.72 5.37 13.44
C GLN A 80 -5.20 4.46 12.31
N GLY A 81 -5.93 4.37 11.19
CA GLY A 81 -5.48 3.66 10.01
C GLY A 81 -4.30 4.35 9.36
N ALA A 82 -4.40 5.66 9.10
CA ALA A 82 -3.33 6.44 8.50
C ALA A 82 -2.05 6.46 9.36
N PHE A 83 -2.18 6.58 10.68
CA PHE A 83 -1.03 6.54 11.59
C PHE A 83 -0.38 5.15 11.60
N TYR A 84 -1.18 4.09 11.57
CA TYR A 84 -0.64 2.74 11.52
C TYR A 84 0.12 2.49 10.22
N THR A 85 -0.40 2.98 9.08
CA THR A 85 0.31 2.96 7.80
C THR A 85 1.65 3.70 7.91
N ARG A 86 1.63 4.93 8.42
CA ARG A 86 2.84 5.76 8.56
C ARG A 86 3.85 5.16 9.53
N ASP A 87 3.40 4.56 10.63
CA ASP A 87 4.26 3.85 11.57
C ASP A 87 4.99 2.69 10.88
N LEU A 88 4.27 1.87 10.10
CA LEU A 88 4.85 0.76 9.36
C LEU A 88 5.88 1.24 8.32
N VAL A 89 5.56 2.27 7.55
CA VAL A 89 6.45 2.82 6.50
C VAL A 89 7.69 3.51 7.08
N SER A 90 7.58 4.04 8.30
CA SER A 90 8.69 4.76 8.96
C SER A 90 9.62 3.85 9.75
N GLU A 91 9.27 2.58 9.92
CA GLU A 91 10.12 1.62 10.61
C GLU A 91 11.38 1.27 9.79
N PRO A 92 12.54 1.15 10.42
CA PRO A 92 13.74 0.70 9.72
C PRO A 92 13.69 -0.81 9.42
N GLY A 93 14.36 -1.25 8.36
CA GLY A 93 14.34 -2.63 7.88
C GLY A 93 14.84 -3.67 8.90
N ASN A 94 15.76 -3.30 9.80
CA ASN A 94 16.21 -4.18 10.88
C ASN A 94 15.15 -4.43 11.96
N VAL A 95 14.07 -3.67 11.97
CA VAL A 95 12.93 -3.82 12.87
C VAL A 95 11.73 -4.39 12.13
N LEU A 96 11.32 -3.76 11.03
CA LEU A 96 10.15 -4.20 10.26
C LEU A 96 10.57 -5.10 9.09
N HIS A 97 11.18 -6.23 9.40
CA HIS A 97 11.38 -7.32 8.43
C HIS A 97 10.09 -8.16 8.27
N PRO A 98 9.98 -9.03 7.25
CA PRO A 98 8.72 -9.74 6.94
C PRO A 98 8.12 -10.50 8.12
N ASP A 99 8.95 -11.18 8.94
CA ASP A 99 8.51 -11.94 10.11
C ASP A 99 7.82 -11.05 11.15
N GLU A 100 8.45 -9.90 11.49
CA GLU A 100 7.92 -8.97 12.47
C GLU A 100 6.66 -8.27 11.89
N TYR A 101 6.66 -7.95 10.60
CA TYR A 101 5.50 -7.36 9.96
C TYR A 101 4.29 -8.29 10.04
N ALA A 102 4.43 -9.54 9.62
CA ALA A 102 3.35 -10.55 9.72
C ALA A 102 2.83 -10.67 11.16
N LYS A 103 3.73 -10.68 12.15
CA LYS A 103 3.40 -10.73 13.58
C LYS A 103 2.63 -9.49 14.05
N ARG A 104 3.00 -8.29 13.60
CA ARG A 104 2.31 -7.02 13.95
C ARG A 104 0.88 -6.95 13.42
N LEU A 105 0.49 -7.78 12.45
CA LEU A 105 -0.88 -7.84 11.96
C LEU A 105 -1.82 -8.67 12.86
N ILE A 106 -1.29 -9.61 13.64
CA ILE A 106 -2.09 -10.50 14.51
C ILE A 106 -3.02 -9.75 15.46
N PRO A 107 -2.58 -8.65 16.14
CA PRO A 107 -3.45 -7.89 17.04
C PRO A 107 -4.70 -7.29 16.39
N LEU A 108 -4.72 -7.13 15.06
CA LEU A 108 -5.89 -6.63 14.34
C LEU A 108 -7.10 -7.59 14.43
N LYS A 109 -6.89 -8.83 14.84
CA LYS A 109 -7.98 -9.76 15.20
C LYS A 109 -8.89 -9.18 16.29
N LYS A 110 -8.33 -8.41 17.24
CA LYS A 110 -9.06 -7.81 18.35
C LYS A 110 -10.10 -6.77 17.91
N ILE A 111 -9.96 -6.21 16.71
CA ILE A 111 -10.91 -5.26 16.15
C ILE A 111 -11.87 -5.89 15.12
N GLY A 112 -11.86 -7.23 15.02
CA GLY A 112 -12.81 -8.00 14.22
C GLY A 112 -12.31 -8.41 12.83
N LEU A 113 -11.03 -8.22 12.51
CA LEU A 113 -10.46 -8.75 11.27
C LEU A 113 -10.14 -10.25 11.44
N LYS A 114 -10.52 -11.07 10.45
CA LYS A 114 -10.00 -12.43 10.33
C LYS A 114 -8.64 -12.37 9.65
N ILE A 115 -7.58 -12.78 10.36
CA ILE A 115 -6.20 -12.76 9.88
C ILE A 115 -5.72 -14.20 9.67
N GLU A 116 -5.22 -14.49 8.47
CA GLU A 116 -4.51 -15.73 8.16
C GLU A 116 -3.11 -15.38 7.66
N ILE A 117 -2.10 -16.08 8.16
CA ILE A 117 -0.69 -15.93 7.78
C ILE A 117 -0.24 -17.20 7.12
N TYR A 118 0.32 -17.08 5.92
CA TYR A 118 0.90 -18.17 5.15
C TYR A 118 2.41 -17.99 5.15
N ASP A 119 3.10 -18.95 5.76
CA ASP A 119 4.56 -19.03 5.79
C ASP A 119 5.12 -19.64 4.49
N GLU A 120 6.42 -19.66 4.33
CA GLU A 120 7.12 -20.21 3.15
C GLU A 120 6.71 -21.64 2.82
N LYS A 121 6.58 -22.50 3.84
CA LYS A 121 6.17 -23.89 3.65
C LYS A 121 4.79 -23.99 3.02
N LYS A 122 3.86 -23.13 3.44
CA LYS A 122 2.51 -23.08 2.89
C LYS A 122 2.50 -22.42 1.51
N LEU A 123 3.27 -21.35 1.30
CA LEU A 123 3.44 -20.69 0.00
C LEU A 123 4.01 -21.63 -1.04
N TYR A 124 5.03 -22.43 -0.67
CA TYR A 124 5.60 -23.44 -1.54
C TYR A 124 4.57 -24.49 -1.97
N LYS A 125 3.79 -25.01 -1.01
CA LYS A 125 2.70 -25.97 -1.31
C LYS A 125 1.60 -25.41 -2.21
N LEU A 126 1.38 -24.08 -2.16
CA LEU A 126 0.43 -23.39 -3.02
C LEU A 126 1.02 -23.09 -4.41
N GLY A 127 2.34 -23.26 -4.61
CA GLY A 127 3.00 -22.93 -5.88
C GLY A 127 3.25 -21.43 -6.09
N MET A 128 3.38 -20.65 -4.99
CA MET A 128 3.65 -19.20 -5.04
C MET A 128 5.14 -18.92 -5.20
N HIS A 129 5.73 -19.42 -6.28
CA HIS A 129 7.19 -19.36 -6.44
C HIS A 129 7.68 -18.00 -6.96
N THR A 130 6.84 -17.15 -7.54
CA THR A 130 7.24 -15.78 -7.90
C THR A 130 7.45 -14.93 -6.65
N LEU A 131 6.58 -15.08 -5.63
CA LEU A 131 6.76 -14.42 -4.35
C LEU A 131 7.97 -14.98 -3.58
N LEU A 132 8.08 -16.32 -3.48
CA LEU A 132 9.17 -17.00 -2.77
C LEU A 132 10.53 -16.67 -3.41
N GLY A 133 10.62 -16.61 -4.74
CA GLY A 133 11.84 -16.30 -5.46
C GLY A 133 12.43 -14.94 -5.08
N VAL A 134 11.60 -13.94 -4.80
CA VAL A 134 12.07 -12.63 -4.34
C VAL A 134 12.75 -12.74 -2.98
N GLY A 135 12.13 -13.46 -2.03
CA GLY A 135 12.62 -13.53 -0.66
C GLY A 135 13.77 -14.52 -0.43
N GLN A 136 14.06 -15.42 -1.39
CA GLN A 136 14.98 -16.54 -1.15
C GLN A 136 16.44 -16.15 -0.89
N GLY A 137 16.83 -14.92 -1.20
CA GLY A 137 18.16 -14.38 -0.89
C GLY A 137 18.30 -13.87 0.55
N SER A 138 17.20 -13.62 1.24
CA SER A 138 17.18 -13.14 2.62
C SER A 138 17.27 -14.31 3.62
N ILE A 139 17.77 -14.00 4.82
CA ILE A 139 17.67 -14.91 5.99
C ILE A 139 16.29 -14.83 6.65
N ARG A 140 15.43 -13.90 6.23
CA ARG A 140 14.08 -13.71 6.75
C ARG A 140 13.08 -14.52 5.93
N GLY A 141 12.01 -14.95 6.59
CA GLY A 141 10.94 -15.67 5.91
C GLY A 141 10.10 -14.79 4.97
N SER A 142 9.43 -15.44 4.04
CA SER A 142 8.46 -14.82 3.14
C SER A 142 7.03 -15.17 3.55
N TYR A 143 6.10 -14.23 3.47
CA TYR A 143 4.73 -14.43 3.95
C TYR A 143 3.70 -13.88 2.97
N LEU A 144 2.52 -14.51 2.94
CA LEU A 144 1.29 -13.90 2.45
C LEU A 144 0.34 -13.76 3.63
N VAL A 145 -0.16 -12.55 3.88
CA VAL A 145 -1.12 -12.32 4.96
C VAL A 145 -2.45 -11.87 4.37
N THR A 146 -3.54 -12.52 4.79
CA THR A 146 -4.89 -12.13 4.41
C THR A 146 -5.64 -11.55 5.60
N MET A 147 -6.42 -10.51 5.35
CA MET A 147 -7.21 -9.77 6.33
C MET A 147 -8.64 -9.66 5.81
N GLU A 148 -9.60 -10.35 6.42
CA GLU A 148 -11.00 -10.27 6.00
C GLU A 148 -11.83 -9.43 6.97
N TRP A 149 -12.62 -8.52 6.43
CA TRP A 149 -13.66 -7.77 7.11
C TRP A 149 -15.04 -8.14 6.58
N LYS A 150 -15.90 -8.68 7.43
CA LYS A 150 -17.30 -9.00 7.12
C LYS A 150 -18.21 -7.95 7.76
N GLY A 151 -18.46 -6.87 7.05
CA GLY A 151 -19.31 -5.77 7.53
C GLY A 151 -20.77 -5.86 7.10
N LEU A 152 -21.09 -6.77 6.18
CA LEU A 152 -22.44 -7.10 5.74
C LEU A 152 -22.83 -8.49 6.24
N LYS A 153 -24.12 -8.70 6.47
CA LYS A 153 -24.68 -10.01 6.88
C LYS A 153 -24.94 -10.94 5.69
N ASP A 154 -24.90 -10.41 4.47
CA ASP A 154 -25.11 -11.15 3.24
C ASP A 154 -23.80 -11.76 2.68
N ASN A 155 -23.95 -12.61 1.67
CA ASN A 155 -22.84 -13.24 0.96
C ASN A 155 -22.34 -12.40 -0.24
N SER A 156 -22.50 -11.08 -0.20
CA SER A 156 -22.04 -10.22 -1.27
C SER A 156 -20.52 -10.33 -1.45
N LYS A 157 -20.10 -10.30 -2.71
CA LYS A 157 -18.68 -10.38 -3.08
C LYS A 157 -17.87 -9.27 -2.39
N PRO A 158 -16.71 -9.58 -1.81
CA PRO A 158 -15.89 -8.59 -1.13
C PRO A 158 -15.24 -7.61 -2.12
N LEU A 159 -14.84 -6.46 -1.61
CA LEU A 159 -13.90 -5.56 -2.26
C LEU A 159 -12.49 -6.03 -1.90
N ALA A 160 -11.61 -6.24 -2.89
CA ALA A 160 -10.28 -6.74 -2.62
C ALA A 160 -9.22 -5.64 -2.79
N PHE A 161 -8.27 -5.62 -1.84
CA PHE A 161 -7.13 -4.73 -1.85
C PHE A 161 -5.86 -5.55 -1.69
N VAL A 162 -4.91 -5.39 -2.63
CA VAL A 162 -3.65 -6.16 -2.62
C VAL A 162 -2.49 -5.19 -2.46
N GLY A 163 -1.49 -5.53 -1.64
CA GLY A 163 -0.38 -4.63 -1.34
C GLY A 163 0.99 -5.27 -1.50
N LYS A 164 1.90 -4.57 -2.21
CA LYS A 164 3.32 -4.89 -2.23
C LYS A 164 3.92 -4.64 -0.86
N GLY A 165 4.62 -5.65 -0.32
CA GLY A 165 5.25 -5.60 0.99
C GLY A 165 6.72 -6.03 0.96
N VAL A 166 7.54 -5.38 0.13
CA VAL A 166 9.00 -5.57 0.14
C VAL A 166 9.58 -4.76 1.28
N CYS A 167 9.86 -5.41 2.41
CA CYS A 167 10.25 -4.73 3.66
C CYS A 167 11.59 -3.99 3.57
N PHE A 168 12.48 -4.50 2.74
CA PHE A 168 13.69 -3.83 2.28
C PHE A 168 14.07 -4.33 0.90
N ASP A 169 14.45 -3.42 0.00
CA ASP A 169 14.78 -3.77 -1.38
C ASP A 169 16.19 -3.29 -1.74
N THR A 170 17.11 -4.26 -1.84
CA THR A 170 18.46 -4.00 -2.35
C THR A 170 18.56 -4.13 -3.86
N GLY A 171 17.51 -4.59 -4.54
CA GLY A 171 17.53 -5.05 -5.92
C GLY A 171 17.92 -6.52 -6.08
N GLY A 172 18.30 -7.20 -5.01
CA GLY A 172 18.81 -8.57 -5.07
C GLY A 172 20.17 -8.64 -5.79
N ILE A 173 20.37 -9.61 -6.70
CA ILE A 173 21.59 -9.73 -7.51
C ILE A 173 21.73 -8.55 -8.50
N SER A 174 20.63 -8.00 -9.00
CA SER A 174 20.61 -6.75 -9.77
C SER A 174 20.69 -5.56 -8.82
N LEU A 175 21.81 -5.45 -8.09
CA LEU A 175 21.99 -4.58 -6.93
C LEU A 175 21.81 -3.10 -7.29
N LYS A 176 21.00 -2.40 -6.50
CA LYS A 176 20.80 -0.95 -6.59
C LYS A 176 22.11 -0.20 -6.28
N PRO A 177 22.31 1.01 -6.85
CA PRO A 177 23.35 1.92 -6.36
C PRO A 177 23.20 2.19 -4.87
N ALA A 178 24.33 2.35 -4.15
CA ALA A 178 24.32 2.63 -2.72
C ALA A 178 23.56 3.93 -2.36
N LYS A 179 23.62 4.92 -3.25
CA LYS A 179 22.92 6.20 -3.07
C LYS A 179 21.40 5.99 -3.08
N PHE A 180 20.73 6.41 -2.01
CA PHE A 180 19.29 6.29 -1.77
C PHE A 180 18.79 4.85 -1.50
N MET A 181 19.70 3.86 -1.36
CA MET A 181 19.29 2.52 -0.93
C MET A 181 18.70 2.54 0.48
N GLU A 182 19.17 3.45 1.35
CA GLU A 182 18.63 3.64 2.70
C GLU A 182 17.13 4.01 2.73
N ASP A 183 16.63 4.58 1.63
CA ASP A 183 15.22 4.93 1.52
C ASP A 183 14.34 3.70 1.23
N MET A 184 14.91 2.57 0.79
CA MET A 184 14.15 1.37 0.38
C MET A 184 13.41 0.65 1.51
N THR A 185 13.41 1.20 2.72
CA THR A 185 12.51 0.81 3.80
C THR A 185 11.04 1.12 3.49
N TYR A 186 10.75 2.09 2.61
CA TYR A 186 9.39 2.46 2.23
C TYR A 186 8.78 1.55 1.15
N ASP A 187 9.53 0.58 0.62
CA ASP A 187 9.11 -0.25 -0.51
C ASP A 187 8.00 -1.28 -0.16
N MET A 188 7.50 -1.18 1.02
CA MET A 188 6.34 -1.90 1.55
C MET A 188 5.12 -0.99 1.78
N ALA A 189 5.15 0.27 1.30
CA ALA A 189 4.08 1.24 1.54
C ALA A 189 2.73 0.82 0.92
N GLY A 190 2.75 0.06 -0.17
CA GLY A 190 1.53 -0.53 -0.75
C GLY A 190 0.82 -1.43 0.25
N SER A 191 1.55 -2.37 0.86
CA SER A 191 1.00 -3.26 1.89
C SER A 191 0.57 -2.48 3.15
N ALA A 192 1.35 -1.51 3.59
CA ALA A 192 1.02 -0.69 4.75
C ALA A 192 -0.29 0.08 4.55
N THR A 193 -0.51 0.60 3.33
CA THR A 193 -1.76 1.29 2.98
C THR A 193 -2.96 0.35 3.01
N VAL A 194 -2.81 -0.87 2.48
CA VAL A 194 -3.86 -1.91 2.56
C VAL A 194 -4.18 -2.25 4.01
N VAL A 195 -3.15 -2.43 4.86
CA VAL A 195 -3.33 -2.72 6.29
C VAL A 195 -4.05 -1.57 7.01
N GLY A 196 -3.64 -0.31 6.78
CA GLY A 196 -4.28 0.87 7.35
C GLY A 196 -5.74 1.03 6.91
N LEU A 197 -6.03 0.74 5.64
CA LEU A 197 -7.39 0.69 5.10
C LEU A 197 -8.24 -0.36 5.84
N MET A 198 -7.76 -1.60 5.93
CA MET A 198 -8.49 -2.69 6.60
C MET A 198 -8.73 -2.38 8.08
N LYS A 199 -7.73 -1.80 8.77
CA LYS A 199 -7.89 -1.31 10.14
C LYS A 199 -8.97 -0.23 10.25
N SER A 200 -8.98 0.74 9.33
CA SER A 200 -9.99 1.81 9.30
C SER A 200 -11.41 1.27 9.06
N LEU A 201 -11.56 0.29 8.16
CA LEU A 201 -12.84 -0.35 7.88
C LEU A 201 -13.39 -1.06 9.12
N ALA A 202 -12.53 -1.81 9.82
CA ALA A 202 -12.90 -2.54 11.03
C ALA A 202 -13.28 -1.58 12.18
N LEU A 203 -12.45 -0.57 12.47
CA LEU A 203 -12.68 0.38 13.56
C LEU A 203 -13.97 1.19 13.40
N ARG A 204 -14.31 1.58 12.18
CA ARG A 204 -15.57 2.29 11.91
C ARG A 204 -16.78 1.37 11.67
N LYS A 205 -16.58 0.05 11.78
CA LYS A 205 -17.60 -0.97 11.50
C LYS A 205 -18.27 -0.73 10.14
N ALA A 206 -17.44 -0.58 9.10
CA ALA A 206 -17.90 -0.25 7.75
C ALA A 206 -18.85 -1.33 7.22
N LYS A 207 -19.99 -0.91 6.65
CA LYS A 207 -21.01 -1.80 6.06
C LYS A 207 -20.58 -2.24 4.66
N VAL A 208 -19.47 -2.98 4.58
CA VAL A 208 -18.90 -3.59 3.36
C VAL A 208 -18.22 -4.89 3.72
N ASN A 209 -18.20 -5.84 2.77
CA ASN A 209 -17.29 -6.97 2.86
C ASN A 209 -16.01 -6.59 2.14
N ALA A 210 -14.87 -6.76 2.77
CA ALA A 210 -13.56 -6.42 2.20
C ALA A 210 -12.50 -7.45 2.56
N VAL A 211 -11.52 -7.61 1.69
CA VAL A 211 -10.32 -8.41 1.95
C VAL A 211 -9.08 -7.62 1.58
N GLY A 212 -8.11 -7.59 2.48
CA GLY A 212 -6.76 -7.13 2.22
C GLY A 212 -5.83 -8.34 2.11
N VAL A 213 -4.96 -8.35 1.10
CA VAL A 213 -3.94 -9.38 0.90
C VAL A 213 -2.60 -8.69 0.71
N VAL A 214 -1.59 -9.10 1.48
CA VAL A 214 -0.26 -8.49 1.39
C VAL A 214 0.81 -9.58 1.29
N GLY A 215 1.68 -9.47 0.29
CA GLY A 215 2.87 -10.31 0.16
C GLY A 215 4.03 -9.61 0.85
N LEU A 216 4.66 -10.28 1.80
CA LEU A 216 5.73 -9.73 2.64
C LEU A 216 7.03 -10.49 2.36
N VAL A 217 8.03 -9.79 1.88
CA VAL A 217 9.35 -10.34 1.53
C VAL A 217 10.44 -9.30 1.83
N GLU A 218 11.69 -9.73 1.75
CA GLU A 218 12.87 -8.86 1.75
C GLU A 218 13.76 -9.27 0.57
N ASN A 219 14.04 -8.33 -0.35
CA ASN A 219 14.83 -8.60 -1.54
C ASN A 219 16.32 -8.32 -1.27
N MET A 220 17.08 -9.38 -1.04
CA MET A 220 18.49 -9.28 -0.63
C MET A 220 19.42 -10.08 -1.57
N PRO A 221 20.67 -9.61 -1.77
CA PRO A 221 21.70 -10.45 -2.36
C PRO A 221 22.09 -11.56 -1.38
N GLY A 222 22.39 -12.74 -1.88
CA GLY A 222 22.78 -13.86 -1.04
C GLY A 222 23.16 -15.06 -1.88
N GLY A 223 23.75 -16.08 -1.25
CA GLY A 223 24.14 -17.32 -1.92
C GLY A 223 22.99 -18.11 -2.54
N ASN A 224 21.77 -17.90 -2.04
CA ASN A 224 20.55 -18.51 -2.54
C ASN A 224 19.63 -17.53 -3.30
N ALA A 225 20.09 -16.30 -3.55
CA ALA A 225 19.25 -15.28 -4.18
C ALA A 225 18.86 -15.68 -5.61
N GLN A 226 17.67 -15.24 -6.04
CA GLN A 226 17.21 -15.35 -7.40
C GLN A 226 18.17 -14.60 -8.36
N ARG A 227 18.43 -15.19 -9.51
CA ARG A 227 19.41 -14.66 -10.48
C ARG A 227 18.74 -14.18 -11.76
N PRO A 228 19.28 -13.19 -12.43
CA PRO A 228 18.93 -12.93 -13.82
C PRO A 228 19.12 -14.20 -14.67
N GLY A 229 18.10 -14.55 -15.47
CA GLY A 229 18.02 -15.78 -16.25
C GLY A 229 17.26 -16.94 -15.58
N ASP A 230 16.95 -16.86 -14.30
CA ASP A 230 16.11 -17.86 -13.63
C ASP A 230 14.68 -17.81 -14.19
N ILE A 231 14.04 -18.99 -14.31
CA ILE A 231 12.62 -19.10 -14.69
C ILE A 231 11.86 -19.66 -13.51
N VAL A 232 10.81 -18.94 -13.10
CA VAL A 232 9.96 -19.32 -11.97
C VAL A 232 8.52 -19.53 -12.40
N LYS A 233 7.83 -20.46 -11.76
CA LYS A 233 6.41 -20.73 -11.99
C LYS A 233 5.58 -20.02 -10.95
N SER A 234 4.62 -19.21 -11.39
CA SER A 234 3.69 -18.50 -10.50
C SER A 234 2.56 -19.41 -10.01
N TYR A 235 1.81 -18.93 -9.01
CA TYR A 235 0.57 -19.54 -8.54
C TYR A 235 -0.45 -19.76 -9.66
N SER A 236 -0.51 -18.88 -10.66
CA SER A 236 -1.38 -19.03 -11.84
C SER A 236 -0.97 -20.14 -12.79
N GLY A 237 0.18 -20.76 -12.56
CA GLY A 237 0.77 -21.75 -13.46
C GLY A 237 1.64 -21.18 -14.56
N LYS A 238 1.59 -19.88 -14.84
CA LYS A 238 2.44 -19.20 -15.82
C LYS A 238 3.89 -19.13 -15.37
N THR A 239 4.80 -19.27 -16.32
CA THR A 239 6.24 -19.15 -16.10
C THR A 239 6.74 -17.73 -16.38
N VAL A 240 7.67 -17.28 -15.56
CA VAL A 240 8.26 -15.93 -15.66
C VAL A 240 9.77 -16.05 -15.73
N GLU A 241 10.37 -15.53 -16.79
CA GLU A 241 11.82 -15.35 -16.90
C GLU A 241 12.21 -14.08 -16.16
N ILE A 242 13.14 -14.21 -15.23
CA ILE A 242 13.64 -13.12 -14.41
C ILE A 242 14.84 -12.52 -15.11
N LEU A 243 14.69 -11.35 -15.70
CA LEU A 243 15.80 -10.66 -16.36
C LEU A 243 16.45 -9.58 -15.47
N ASN A 244 15.69 -9.11 -14.47
CA ASN A 244 16.17 -8.14 -13.50
C ASN A 244 15.53 -8.43 -12.12
N THR A 245 16.34 -8.73 -11.14
CA THR A 245 15.86 -9.03 -9.78
C THR A 245 15.41 -7.78 -9.00
N ASP A 246 15.69 -6.57 -9.49
CA ASP A 246 15.17 -5.29 -8.97
C ASP A 246 13.76 -4.96 -9.51
N ALA A 247 13.19 -5.83 -10.32
CA ALA A 247 11.80 -5.81 -10.73
C ALA A 247 10.98 -6.88 -9.97
N GLU A 248 11.13 -6.92 -8.68
CA GLU A 248 10.66 -7.92 -7.71
C GLU A 248 9.22 -7.70 -7.27
N GLY A 249 8.79 -6.43 -7.12
CA GLY A 249 7.47 -6.10 -6.56
C GLY A 249 6.33 -6.68 -7.40
N ARG A 250 6.48 -6.71 -8.74
CA ARG A 250 5.51 -7.34 -9.63
C ARG A 250 5.46 -8.85 -9.48
N LEU A 251 6.56 -9.49 -9.08
CA LEU A 251 6.61 -10.93 -8.82
C LEU A 251 5.84 -11.29 -7.54
N VAL A 252 6.00 -10.49 -6.50
CA VAL A 252 5.22 -10.61 -5.26
C VAL A 252 3.72 -10.43 -5.53
N LEU A 253 3.36 -9.43 -6.34
CA LEU A 253 1.97 -9.14 -6.68
C LEU A 253 1.36 -10.20 -7.62
N ALA A 254 2.12 -10.83 -8.50
CA ALA A 254 1.65 -11.85 -9.42
C ALA A 254 0.89 -12.98 -8.69
N ASP A 255 1.54 -13.59 -7.71
CA ASP A 255 0.94 -14.66 -6.91
C ASP A 255 -0.21 -14.14 -6.04
N ALA A 256 -0.03 -12.97 -5.41
CA ALA A 256 -1.03 -12.38 -4.54
C ALA A 256 -2.32 -11.99 -5.28
N LEU A 257 -2.23 -11.47 -6.51
CA LEU A 257 -3.37 -11.06 -7.33
C LEU A 257 -4.20 -12.28 -7.76
N THR A 258 -3.56 -13.28 -8.38
CA THR A 258 -4.26 -14.49 -8.82
C THR A 258 -4.90 -15.22 -7.64
N TYR A 259 -4.15 -15.38 -6.54
CA TYR A 259 -4.70 -16.00 -5.33
C TYR A 259 -5.92 -15.24 -4.79
N THR A 260 -5.86 -13.92 -4.78
CA THR A 260 -6.97 -13.08 -4.31
C THR A 260 -8.19 -13.24 -5.19
N GLU A 261 -8.01 -13.23 -6.52
CA GLU A 261 -9.09 -13.39 -7.47
C GLU A 261 -9.78 -14.76 -7.31
N GLU A 262 -9.02 -15.85 -7.26
CA GLU A 262 -9.55 -17.21 -7.17
C GLU A 262 -10.20 -17.51 -5.82
N LYS A 263 -9.52 -17.18 -4.72
CA LYS A 263 -10.02 -17.51 -3.39
C LYS A 263 -11.25 -16.71 -3.00
N TYR A 264 -11.26 -15.41 -3.30
CA TYR A 264 -12.28 -14.50 -2.78
C TYR A 264 -13.33 -14.10 -3.82
N LYS A 265 -13.08 -14.32 -5.12
CA LYS A 265 -13.97 -13.95 -6.23
C LYS A 265 -14.55 -12.54 -6.05
N PRO A 266 -13.70 -11.53 -5.87
CA PRO A 266 -14.12 -10.20 -5.43
C PRO A 266 -14.94 -9.47 -6.50
N LYS A 267 -15.61 -8.40 -6.08
CA LYS A 267 -16.32 -7.49 -6.98
C LYS A 267 -15.34 -6.70 -7.87
N PHE A 268 -14.21 -6.32 -7.30
CA PHE A 268 -13.07 -5.70 -7.97
C PHE A 268 -11.81 -5.92 -7.12
N ILE A 269 -10.65 -5.73 -7.75
CA ILE A 269 -9.34 -5.71 -7.09
C ILE A 269 -8.69 -4.35 -7.31
N VAL A 270 -8.17 -3.74 -6.24
CA VAL A 270 -7.24 -2.61 -6.33
C VAL A 270 -5.93 -3.03 -5.69
N ASP A 271 -4.85 -3.00 -6.44
CA ASP A 271 -3.54 -3.20 -5.84
C ASP A 271 -2.74 -1.89 -5.73
N LEU A 272 -1.89 -1.83 -4.72
CA LEU A 272 -1.05 -0.68 -4.41
C LEU A 272 0.40 -1.13 -4.26
N ALA A 273 1.29 -0.45 -4.95
CA ALA A 273 2.72 -0.74 -4.88
C ALA A 273 3.58 0.51 -5.14
N THR A 274 4.69 0.61 -4.44
CA THR A 274 5.84 1.41 -4.81
C THR A 274 6.58 0.66 -5.90
N LEU A 275 6.04 0.70 -7.14
CA LEU A 275 6.42 -0.31 -8.12
C LEU A 275 7.57 0.13 -9.03
N THR A 276 7.55 1.39 -9.49
CA THR A 276 8.49 1.79 -10.54
C THR A 276 9.10 3.18 -10.31
N GLY A 277 10.40 3.29 -10.56
CA GLY A 277 11.04 4.60 -10.69
C GLY A 277 10.49 5.40 -11.89
N ALA A 278 9.99 4.72 -12.91
CA ALA A 278 9.44 5.35 -14.11
C ALA A 278 8.20 6.21 -13.80
N ILE A 279 7.36 5.83 -12.85
CA ILE A 279 6.20 6.64 -12.47
C ILE A 279 6.61 7.93 -11.76
N ILE A 280 7.71 7.90 -11.00
CA ILE A 280 8.27 9.10 -10.35
C ILE A 280 8.75 10.09 -11.41
N VAL A 281 9.41 9.59 -12.46
CA VAL A 281 9.84 10.43 -13.59
C VAL A 281 8.65 11.05 -14.31
N SER A 282 7.54 10.30 -14.45
CA SER A 282 6.35 10.75 -15.19
C SER A 282 5.47 11.71 -14.41
N LEU A 283 5.22 11.45 -13.11
CA LEU A 283 4.19 12.14 -12.32
C LEU A 283 4.73 12.83 -11.08
N GLY A 284 6.02 12.65 -10.76
CA GLY A 284 6.64 13.22 -9.56
C GLY A 284 5.96 12.69 -8.28
N SER A 285 5.72 13.61 -7.35
CA SER A 285 5.01 13.36 -6.08
C SER A 285 3.59 13.93 -6.03
N GLU A 286 3.02 14.32 -7.19
CA GLU A 286 1.72 14.99 -7.25
C GLU A 286 0.56 14.02 -7.54
N TYR A 287 0.81 12.94 -8.27
CA TYR A 287 -0.17 11.96 -8.67
C TYR A 287 0.38 10.53 -8.53
N ALA A 288 -0.46 9.60 -8.07
CA ALA A 288 -0.17 8.18 -8.26
C ALA A 288 -0.54 7.74 -9.69
N GLY A 289 0.22 6.81 -10.25
CA GLY A 289 -0.12 6.22 -11.55
C GLY A 289 -1.28 5.24 -11.39
N LEU A 290 -2.37 5.45 -12.13
CA LEU A 290 -3.54 4.57 -12.14
C LEU A 290 -3.57 3.79 -13.45
N PHE A 291 -3.55 2.47 -13.39
CA PHE A 291 -3.76 1.57 -14.51
C PHE A 291 -4.99 0.71 -14.23
N SER A 292 -5.83 0.43 -15.23
CA SER A 292 -7.05 -0.36 -15.01
C SER A 292 -7.57 -0.98 -16.30
N ASN A 293 -8.09 -2.20 -16.18
CA ASN A 293 -8.84 -2.89 -17.23
C ASN A 293 -10.33 -2.51 -17.25
N ASP A 294 -10.79 -1.68 -16.29
CA ASP A 294 -12.20 -1.29 -16.13
C ASP A 294 -12.36 0.23 -16.04
N ASN A 295 -13.11 0.82 -16.96
CA ASN A 295 -13.32 2.26 -17.02
C ASN A 295 -14.11 2.79 -15.82
N LYS A 296 -15.10 2.02 -15.34
CA LYS A 296 -15.93 2.43 -14.21
C LYS A 296 -15.13 2.50 -12.93
N LEU A 297 -14.31 1.47 -12.67
CA LEU A 297 -13.43 1.43 -11.50
C LEU A 297 -12.40 2.57 -11.56
N SER A 298 -11.79 2.79 -12.74
CA SER A 298 -10.85 3.89 -12.95
C SER A 298 -11.47 5.25 -12.65
N ASN A 299 -12.66 5.53 -13.18
CA ASN A 299 -13.36 6.79 -12.93
C ASN A 299 -13.70 6.97 -11.45
N GLN A 300 -14.17 5.91 -10.77
CA GLN A 300 -14.46 5.95 -9.34
C GLN A 300 -13.22 6.27 -8.48
N LEU A 301 -12.06 5.74 -8.84
CA LEU A 301 -10.80 6.02 -8.15
C LEU A 301 -10.35 7.48 -8.42
N THR A 302 -10.46 7.95 -9.65
CA THR A 302 -10.15 9.34 -10.00
C THR A 302 -11.04 10.33 -9.22
N ASP A 303 -12.35 10.10 -9.22
CA ASP A 303 -13.31 10.93 -8.46
C ASP A 303 -13.03 10.91 -6.95
N ALA A 304 -12.63 9.76 -6.41
CA ALA A 304 -12.26 9.63 -5.01
C ALA A 304 -10.97 10.41 -4.69
N GLY A 305 -9.97 10.33 -5.56
CA GLY A 305 -8.72 11.05 -5.46
C GLY A 305 -8.92 12.57 -5.45
N GLU A 306 -9.74 13.09 -6.38
CA GLU A 306 -10.08 14.52 -6.42
C GLU A 306 -10.81 14.99 -5.15
N LYS A 307 -11.75 14.20 -4.63
CA LYS A 307 -12.50 14.53 -3.41
C LYS A 307 -11.65 14.52 -2.14
N THR A 308 -10.61 13.72 -2.11
CA THR A 308 -9.74 13.58 -0.93
C THR A 308 -8.45 14.38 -1.04
N GLY A 309 -8.12 14.87 -2.23
CA GLY A 309 -6.83 15.52 -2.52
C GLY A 309 -5.69 14.53 -2.69
N GLU A 310 -5.99 13.23 -2.81
CA GLU A 310 -5.04 12.16 -3.09
C GLU A 310 -5.18 11.72 -4.55
N LYS A 311 -4.63 12.52 -5.45
CA LYS A 311 -4.89 12.46 -6.87
C LYS A 311 -4.24 11.26 -7.55
N VAL A 312 -4.92 10.75 -8.56
CA VAL A 312 -4.42 9.69 -9.43
C VAL A 312 -4.50 10.14 -10.89
N TRP A 313 -3.56 9.67 -11.72
CA TRP A 313 -3.57 9.94 -13.15
C TRP A 313 -3.65 8.63 -13.92
N ARG A 314 -4.68 8.49 -14.77
CA ARG A 314 -4.86 7.26 -15.55
C ARG A 314 -3.82 7.16 -16.66
N MET A 315 -3.06 6.09 -16.64
CA MET A 315 -2.05 5.71 -17.61
C MET A 315 -2.60 4.64 -18.57
N PRO A 316 -2.07 4.54 -19.81
CA PRO A 316 -2.60 3.60 -20.79
C PRO A 316 -2.20 2.15 -20.52
N LEU A 317 -3.09 1.22 -20.89
CA LEU A 317 -2.80 -0.19 -21.12
C LEU A 317 -3.06 -0.49 -22.58
N ASN A 318 -2.15 -1.22 -23.23
CA ASN A 318 -2.23 -1.47 -24.68
C ASN A 318 -1.49 -2.78 -25.05
N LYS A 319 -2.00 -3.50 -26.04
CA LYS A 319 -1.42 -4.77 -26.54
C LYS A 319 0.03 -4.62 -27.01
N ASN A 320 0.45 -3.44 -27.52
CA ASN A 320 1.82 -3.23 -27.93
C ASN A 320 2.77 -3.15 -26.74
N TYR A 321 2.34 -2.56 -25.61
CA TYR A 321 3.11 -2.60 -24.36
C TYR A 321 3.14 -4.00 -23.76
N ASP A 322 2.03 -4.74 -23.85
CA ASP A 322 1.96 -6.12 -23.37
C ASP A 322 2.95 -7.05 -24.08
N LYS A 323 3.10 -6.92 -25.39
CA LYS A 323 4.09 -7.69 -26.17
C LYS A 323 5.55 -7.46 -25.76
N LEU A 324 5.85 -6.31 -25.14
CA LEU A 324 7.22 -6.00 -24.71
C LEU A 324 7.71 -6.87 -23.54
N ILE A 325 6.81 -7.59 -22.91
CA ILE A 325 7.11 -8.52 -21.81
C ILE A 325 6.94 -10.00 -22.20
N ASP A 326 6.82 -10.29 -23.50
CA ASP A 326 6.91 -11.67 -23.99
C ASP A 326 8.34 -12.19 -23.86
N SER A 327 8.50 -13.41 -23.36
CA SER A 327 9.81 -14.08 -23.26
C SER A 327 10.00 -15.08 -24.40
N LYS A 328 11.25 -15.37 -24.75
CA LYS A 328 11.60 -16.47 -25.64
C LYS A 328 11.66 -17.83 -24.92
N ASN A 329 11.86 -17.80 -23.60
CA ASN A 329 12.19 -18.98 -22.80
C ASN A 329 11.06 -19.36 -21.82
N ALA A 330 10.12 -18.43 -21.56
CA ALA A 330 9.01 -18.60 -20.64
C ALA A 330 7.73 -17.96 -21.22
N ASP A 331 6.61 -18.03 -20.49
CA ASP A 331 5.36 -17.37 -20.93
C ASP A 331 5.51 -15.84 -20.95
N MET A 332 6.40 -15.29 -20.11
CA MET A 332 6.71 -13.87 -20.05
C MET A 332 8.03 -13.59 -19.33
N GLN A 333 8.50 -12.37 -19.45
CA GLN A 333 9.67 -11.85 -18.71
C GLN A 333 9.24 -10.73 -17.75
N ASN A 334 10.02 -10.53 -16.68
CA ASN A 334 9.61 -9.57 -15.64
C ASN A 334 9.93 -8.11 -15.98
N ILE A 335 10.69 -7.82 -17.02
CA ILE A 335 10.97 -6.45 -17.48
C ILE A 335 10.84 -6.32 -18.99
N ASN A 336 10.66 -5.07 -19.45
CA ASN A 336 10.85 -4.70 -20.85
C ASN A 336 12.33 -4.39 -21.10
N TYR A 337 13.03 -5.22 -21.86
CA TYR A 337 14.45 -5.06 -22.15
C TYR A 337 14.76 -3.97 -23.19
N VAL A 338 13.77 -3.63 -24.03
CA VAL A 338 13.93 -2.62 -25.09
C VAL A 338 14.04 -1.19 -24.50
N GLY A 339 13.60 -1.03 -23.25
CA GLY A 339 13.57 0.28 -22.58
C GLY A 339 12.29 1.07 -22.86
N GLY A 340 12.09 2.14 -22.09
CA GLY A 340 10.89 2.97 -22.14
C GLY A 340 9.63 2.33 -21.52
N ALA A 341 8.60 3.13 -21.28
CA ALA A 341 7.30 2.74 -20.77
C ALA A 341 7.32 1.84 -19.51
N GLY A 342 8.30 2.01 -18.61
CA GLY A 342 8.57 1.09 -17.50
C GLY A 342 7.37 0.89 -16.56
N SER A 343 6.63 1.94 -16.22
CA SER A 343 5.44 1.82 -15.39
C SER A 343 4.28 1.11 -16.11
N THR A 344 4.10 1.38 -17.42
CA THR A 344 3.06 0.75 -18.23
C THR A 344 3.32 -0.75 -18.43
N THR A 345 4.58 -1.14 -18.74
CA THR A 345 4.92 -2.55 -18.92
C THR A 345 4.87 -3.32 -17.60
N ALA A 346 5.16 -2.67 -16.46
CA ALA A 346 4.95 -3.24 -15.14
C ALA A 346 3.45 -3.51 -14.88
N ALA A 347 2.58 -2.57 -15.21
CA ALA A 347 1.13 -2.74 -15.07
C ALA A 347 0.59 -3.81 -16.05
N GLN A 348 1.11 -3.90 -17.29
CA GLN A 348 0.77 -4.98 -18.23
C GLN A 348 1.17 -6.35 -17.67
N PHE A 349 2.35 -6.45 -17.03
CA PHE A 349 2.75 -7.67 -16.35
C PHE A 349 1.71 -8.08 -15.28
N LEU A 350 1.30 -7.16 -14.41
CA LEU A 350 0.29 -7.43 -13.39
C LEU A 350 -1.06 -7.84 -14.00
N GLN A 351 -1.49 -7.19 -15.08
CA GLN A 351 -2.73 -7.51 -15.76
C GLN A 351 -2.80 -8.96 -16.22
N ARG A 352 -1.67 -9.58 -16.62
CA ARG A 352 -1.61 -10.99 -17.02
C ARG A 352 -1.96 -11.96 -15.90
N PHE A 353 -1.98 -11.50 -14.64
CA PHE A 353 -2.33 -12.29 -13.46
C PHE A 353 -3.75 -12.06 -12.95
N ILE A 354 -4.55 -11.27 -13.69
CA ILE A 354 -6.01 -11.16 -13.52
C ILE A 354 -6.66 -12.09 -14.56
N LEU A 355 -6.97 -13.34 -14.15
CA LEU A 355 -7.31 -14.41 -15.07
C LEU A 355 -8.78 -14.40 -15.52
N ASN A 356 -9.69 -13.92 -14.67
CA ASN A 356 -11.13 -14.00 -14.89
C ASN A 356 -11.74 -12.65 -15.31
N ASN A 357 -10.94 -11.73 -15.83
CA ASN A 357 -11.37 -10.38 -16.20
C ASN A 357 -12.08 -9.63 -15.06
N THR A 358 -11.75 -9.94 -13.81
CA THR A 358 -12.24 -9.19 -12.67
C THR A 358 -11.86 -7.70 -12.84
N PRO A 359 -12.78 -6.73 -12.61
CA PRO A 359 -12.44 -5.32 -12.61
C PRO A 359 -11.24 -5.07 -11.71
N TRP A 360 -10.16 -4.57 -12.29
CA TRP A 360 -8.88 -4.39 -11.61
C TRP A 360 -8.31 -3.00 -11.86
N ALA A 361 -7.66 -2.47 -10.84
CA ALA A 361 -6.87 -1.27 -10.91
C ALA A 361 -5.56 -1.44 -10.13
N HIS A 362 -4.46 -0.98 -10.72
CA HIS A 362 -3.16 -0.84 -10.10
C HIS A 362 -2.88 0.63 -9.79
N LEU A 363 -2.45 0.92 -8.58
CA LEU A 363 -1.96 2.22 -8.15
C LEU A 363 -0.44 2.13 -7.91
N ASP A 364 0.33 2.71 -8.85
CA ASP A 364 1.77 2.89 -8.63
C ASP A 364 1.99 4.15 -7.80
N ILE A 365 2.31 3.94 -6.52
CA ILE A 365 2.45 4.99 -5.51
C ILE A 365 3.90 5.32 -5.19
N ALA A 366 4.87 4.90 -6.01
CA ALA A 366 6.29 5.09 -5.72
C ALA A 366 6.66 6.57 -5.49
N GLY A 367 6.05 7.50 -6.22
CA GLY A 367 6.28 8.94 -6.03
C GLY A 367 5.53 9.57 -4.86
N MET A 368 4.51 8.88 -4.32
CA MET A 368 3.59 9.43 -3.31
C MET A 368 3.88 8.91 -1.89
N ALA A 369 4.58 7.78 -1.77
CA ALA A 369 4.71 7.05 -0.51
C ALA A 369 5.76 7.61 0.43
N PHE A 370 6.69 8.43 -0.06
CA PHE A 370 7.82 8.94 0.69
C PHE A 370 8.12 10.39 0.34
N SER A 371 8.47 11.19 1.38
CA SER A 371 8.96 12.56 1.21
C SER A 371 10.08 12.81 2.20
N LYS A 372 11.22 13.29 1.71
CA LYS A 372 12.35 13.70 2.55
C LYS A 372 12.16 15.09 3.18
N TYR A 373 11.24 15.93 2.67
CA TYR A 373 11.07 17.35 3.03
C TYR A 373 9.62 17.69 3.34
#